data_e21f79a41234da9a8535265d1d543202
#
_entry.id   e21f79a41234da9a8535265d1d543202
#
_cell.length_a   1.000
_cell.length_b   1.000
_cell.length_c   1.000
_cell.angle_alpha   90.00
_cell.angle_beta   90.00
_cell.angle_gamma   90.00
#
_symmetry.space_group_name_H-M   'P 1'
#
loop_
_entity.id
_entity.type
_entity.pdbx_description
1 polymer ?
#
loop_
_entity_poly.entity_id
_entity_poly.type
_entity_poly.pdbx_seq_one_letter_code
_entity_poly.pdbx_strand_id
1 'polypeptide(L)'
;MFSNMAALLSLLQIACSLHANLPQSCPQSCLCYDSSNLVECRGLELLVVPHHLPHSTWMLDLRHNNLSRLDPASFQALWSLRILLLSDNYIEVVSSRCFRSLGFLERLDISSNLLISLPLDFSRGLGSLRELRVPSNRLTSLNYESLRHLESLEKLDLSRNYLSTIEQGAFRGLSRLRHLHLQSNFLDSVRGGYFFMLQNLELLDLSDNNISSIAVESFTSLHSLRLLALSENQLSHLKFKTFLNLQTPSTHIQVSGNPWVCDCDLQRVFGKINSVRHLHIDDYDNLTCEGPSQLSGAALVSVDNQLCVAETATVLVITITVLVTVIAAIVMAERNRKKNQDKNWNDTDGPFETQDK
;
A
#
# COMPACT_ATOMS: atom_id res chain seq x y z
N MET A 1 -53.05 -47.65 -21.38
CA MET A 1 -52.42 -46.64 -20.47
C MET A 1 -50.95 -46.32 -20.82
N PHE A 2 -50.22 -47.21 -21.46
CA PHE A 2 -48.79 -46.98 -21.83
C PHE A 2 -48.57 -46.14 -23.09
N SER A 3 -49.55 -46.01 -23.99
CA SER A 3 -49.39 -45.22 -25.24
C SER A 3 -49.36 -43.72 -25.03
N ASN A 4 -50.03 -43.20 -23.99
CA ASN A 4 -50.01 -41.74 -23.71
C ASN A 4 -48.78 -41.24 -23.00
N MET A 5 -48.05 -42.11 -22.29
CA MET A 5 -46.78 -41.73 -21.62
C MET A 5 -45.63 -41.56 -22.63
N ALA A 6 -45.59 -42.38 -23.70
CA ALA A 6 -44.57 -42.27 -24.74
C ALA A 6 -44.72 -40.98 -25.57
N ALA A 7 -45.99 -40.59 -25.82
CA ALA A 7 -46.29 -39.33 -26.51
C ALA A 7 -45.95 -38.09 -25.63
N LEU A 8 -46.16 -38.14 -24.33
CA LEU A 8 -45.79 -37.07 -23.41
C LEU A 8 -44.27 -36.94 -23.26
N LEU A 9 -43.53 -38.04 -23.22
CA LEU A 9 -42.06 -38.06 -23.17
C LEU A 9 -41.46 -37.53 -24.48
N SER A 10 -42.04 -37.86 -25.64
CA SER A 10 -41.58 -37.31 -26.92
C SER A 10 -41.88 -35.80 -27.06
N LEU A 11 -43.02 -35.33 -26.57
CA LEU A 11 -43.32 -33.90 -26.50
C LEU A 11 -42.41 -33.13 -25.54
N LEU A 12 -42.05 -33.71 -24.38
CA LEU A 12 -41.08 -33.15 -23.47
C LEU A 12 -39.65 -33.13 -24.04
N GLN A 13 -39.26 -34.16 -24.82
CA GLN A 13 -37.95 -34.17 -25.49
C GLN A 13 -37.93 -33.14 -26.65
N ILE A 14 -39.03 -32.96 -27.40
CA ILE A 14 -39.13 -31.93 -28.43
C ILE A 14 -39.18 -30.54 -27.82
N ALA A 15 -39.86 -30.32 -26.68
CA ALA A 15 -39.84 -29.05 -25.96
C ALA A 15 -38.48 -28.73 -25.38
N CYS A 16 -37.73 -29.75 -24.91
CA CYS A 16 -36.36 -29.57 -24.39
C CYS A 16 -35.35 -29.29 -25.54
N SER A 17 -35.53 -29.87 -26.72
CA SER A 17 -34.70 -29.60 -27.88
C SER A 17 -35.03 -28.28 -28.60
N LEU A 18 -36.20 -27.72 -28.40
CA LEU A 18 -36.58 -26.39 -28.90
C LEU A 18 -36.06 -25.23 -28.01
N HIS A 19 -35.61 -25.53 -26.80
CA HIS A 19 -34.91 -24.54 -25.95
C HIS A 19 -33.38 -24.52 -26.13
N ALA A 20 -32.83 -25.46 -26.90
CA ALA A 20 -31.43 -25.51 -27.24
C ALA A 20 -31.23 -24.95 -28.66
N ASN A 21 -30.73 -23.73 -28.78
CA ASN A 21 -30.28 -23.03 -29.98
C ASN A 21 -31.22 -21.96 -30.54
N LEU A 22 -31.59 -20.98 -29.73
CA LEU A 22 -31.67 -19.65 -30.29
C LEU A 22 -30.21 -19.24 -30.59
N PRO A 23 -29.82 -18.92 -31.84
CA PRO A 23 -28.55 -18.37 -32.13
C PRO A 23 -28.38 -17.12 -31.24
N GLN A 24 -27.41 -17.12 -30.37
CA GLN A 24 -27.09 -15.94 -29.56
C GLN A 24 -26.69 -14.85 -30.56
N SER A 25 -27.64 -13.97 -30.88
CA SER A 25 -27.41 -12.88 -31.80
C SER A 25 -26.56 -11.84 -31.12
N CYS A 26 -25.49 -11.46 -31.79
CA CYS A 26 -24.70 -10.28 -31.38
C CYS A 26 -25.65 -9.08 -31.22
N PRO A 27 -25.51 -8.27 -30.15
CA PRO A 27 -26.24 -7.03 -30.00
C PRO A 27 -26.07 -6.16 -31.27
N GLN A 28 -27.13 -5.57 -31.80
CA GLN A 28 -27.11 -4.86 -33.09
C GLN A 28 -26.09 -3.74 -33.20
N SER A 29 -25.69 -3.16 -32.06
CA SER A 29 -24.71 -2.08 -31.99
C SER A 29 -23.27 -2.55 -31.80
N CYS A 30 -23.03 -3.83 -31.46
CA CYS A 30 -21.69 -4.35 -31.15
C CYS A 30 -21.16 -5.19 -32.33
N LEU A 31 -19.82 -5.39 -32.33
CA LEU A 31 -19.15 -6.31 -33.23
C LEU A 31 -18.79 -7.59 -32.47
N CYS A 32 -19.25 -8.75 -32.98
CA CYS A 32 -18.93 -10.04 -32.39
C CYS A 32 -18.02 -10.83 -33.32
N TYR A 33 -16.94 -11.35 -32.78
CA TYR A 33 -15.95 -12.16 -33.49
C TYR A 33 -16.05 -13.60 -32.99
N ASP A 34 -16.83 -14.44 -33.70
CA ASP A 34 -17.12 -15.81 -33.27
C ASP A 34 -15.88 -16.68 -33.10
N SER A 35 -14.86 -16.48 -33.94
CA SER A 35 -13.61 -17.27 -33.89
C SER A 35 -12.77 -17.00 -32.61
N SER A 36 -12.91 -15.83 -32.02
CA SER A 36 -12.17 -15.40 -30.81
C SER A 36 -13.05 -15.19 -29.59
N ASN A 37 -14.37 -15.39 -29.72
CA ASN A 37 -15.36 -15.08 -28.68
C ASN A 37 -15.19 -13.66 -28.09
N LEU A 38 -14.79 -12.70 -28.93
CA LEU A 38 -14.62 -11.30 -28.61
C LEU A 38 -15.89 -10.54 -28.94
N VAL A 39 -16.34 -9.68 -28.03
CA VAL A 39 -17.43 -8.74 -28.27
C VAL A 39 -16.92 -7.32 -28.05
N GLU A 40 -16.99 -6.51 -29.10
CA GLU A 40 -16.57 -5.11 -29.09
C GLU A 40 -17.79 -4.20 -29.20
N CYS A 41 -18.03 -3.44 -28.12
CA CYS A 41 -19.12 -2.45 -28.02
C CYS A 41 -18.53 -1.08 -27.64
N ARG A 42 -17.34 -0.75 -28.11
CA ARG A 42 -16.60 0.47 -27.76
C ARG A 42 -17.14 1.68 -28.50
N GLY A 43 -17.30 2.82 -27.81
CA GLY A 43 -17.61 4.12 -28.44
C GLY A 43 -19.01 4.22 -29.06
N LEU A 44 -19.98 3.52 -28.49
CA LEU A 44 -21.33 3.39 -29.01
C LEU A 44 -22.37 4.22 -28.23
N GLU A 45 -21.90 5.11 -27.34
CA GLU A 45 -22.76 5.94 -26.48
C GLU A 45 -23.76 5.14 -25.64
N LEU A 46 -23.43 3.90 -25.29
CA LEU A 46 -24.30 3.01 -24.54
C LEU A 46 -24.55 3.55 -23.13
N LEU A 47 -25.84 3.63 -22.75
CA LEU A 47 -26.25 4.01 -21.39
C LEU A 47 -26.34 2.83 -20.44
N VAL A 48 -26.49 1.61 -20.97
CA VAL A 48 -26.57 0.36 -20.24
C VAL A 48 -25.77 -0.73 -20.95
N VAL A 49 -25.33 -1.74 -20.20
CA VAL A 49 -24.68 -2.92 -20.80
C VAL A 49 -25.69 -3.65 -21.72
N PRO A 50 -25.35 -3.98 -22.97
CA PRO A 50 -26.24 -4.64 -23.89
C PRO A 50 -26.77 -5.97 -23.36
N HIS A 51 -28.02 -6.26 -23.59
CA HIS A 51 -28.62 -7.56 -23.31
C HIS A 51 -28.26 -8.58 -24.41
N HIS A 52 -28.43 -9.88 -24.11
CA HIS A 52 -28.21 -10.98 -25.05
C HIS A 52 -26.78 -11.12 -25.59
N LEU A 53 -25.77 -10.72 -24.77
CA LEU A 53 -24.39 -11.02 -25.10
C LEU A 53 -24.15 -12.54 -25.18
N PRO A 54 -23.34 -13.04 -26.14
CA PRO A 54 -23.02 -14.45 -26.26
C PRO A 54 -22.42 -15.02 -24.98
N HIS A 55 -22.92 -16.16 -24.48
CA HIS A 55 -22.40 -16.80 -23.26
C HIS A 55 -20.92 -17.24 -23.36
N SER A 56 -20.50 -17.53 -24.62
CA SER A 56 -19.11 -17.88 -24.93
C SER A 56 -18.16 -16.70 -24.91
N THR A 57 -18.65 -15.45 -24.69
CA THR A 57 -17.80 -14.25 -24.71
C THR A 57 -16.64 -14.40 -23.74
N TRP A 58 -15.42 -14.34 -24.29
CA TRP A 58 -14.18 -14.41 -23.55
C TRP A 58 -13.65 -13.01 -23.15
N MET A 59 -13.87 -12.03 -24.05
CA MET A 59 -13.51 -10.64 -23.83
C MET A 59 -14.66 -9.73 -24.23
N LEU A 60 -15.01 -8.78 -23.36
CA LEU A 60 -16.02 -7.76 -23.59
C LEU A 60 -15.41 -6.37 -23.46
N ASP A 61 -15.44 -5.62 -24.56
CA ASP A 61 -14.97 -4.24 -24.60
C ASP A 61 -16.15 -3.27 -24.61
N LEU A 62 -16.35 -2.56 -23.50
CA LEU A 62 -17.38 -1.54 -23.30
C LEU A 62 -16.78 -0.15 -23.08
N ARG A 63 -15.53 0.06 -23.46
CA ARG A 63 -14.83 1.34 -23.26
C ARG A 63 -15.44 2.48 -24.05
N HIS A 64 -15.26 3.71 -23.54
CA HIS A 64 -15.74 4.95 -24.18
C HIS A 64 -17.25 4.93 -24.47
N ASN A 65 -18.03 4.62 -23.45
CA ASN A 65 -19.50 4.67 -23.52
C ASN A 65 -20.06 5.63 -22.44
N ASN A 66 -21.36 5.67 -22.32
CA ASN A 66 -22.06 6.53 -21.36
C ASN A 66 -22.68 5.73 -20.20
N LEU A 67 -22.05 4.59 -19.84
CA LEU A 67 -22.51 3.76 -18.74
C LEU A 67 -22.38 4.52 -17.41
N SER A 68 -23.48 4.67 -16.66
CA SER A 68 -23.47 5.34 -15.36
C SER A 68 -23.60 4.39 -14.17
N ARG A 69 -24.11 3.19 -14.42
CA ARG A 69 -24.35 2.18 -13.39
C ARG A 69 -24.12 0.77 -13.93
N LEU A 70 -23.61 -0.11 -13.06
CA LEU A 70 -23.51 -1.53 -13.32
C LEU A 70 -24.45 -2.29 -12.39
N ASP A 71 -25.45 -2.97 -12.99
CA ASP A 71 -26.44 -3.74 -12.25
C ASP A 71 -26.10 -5.23 -12.21
N PRO A 72 -26.63 -5.99 -11.23
CA PRO A 72 -26.34 -7.43 -11.08
C PRO A 72 -26.71 -8.27 -12.30
N ALA A 73 -27.72 -7.83 -13.10
CA ALA A 73 -28.14 -8.51 -14.30
C ALA A 73 -27.19 -8.28 -15.49
N SER A 74 -26.36 -7.23 -15.45
CA SER A 74 -25.53 -6.82 -16.60
C SER A 74 -24.59 -7.91 -17.11
N PHE A 75 -24.08 -8.77 -16.22
CA PHE A 75 -23.09 -9.80 -16.57
C PHE A 75 -23.52 -11.21 -16.17
N GLN A 76 -24.80 -11.43 -15.83
CA GLN A 76 -25.29 -12.67 -15.23
C GLN A 76 -25.04 -13.93 -16.08
N ALA A 77 -25.01 -13.79 -17.41
CA ALA A 77 -24.86 -14.92 -18.33
C ALA A 77 -23.45 -15.09 -18.90
N LEU A 78 -22.46 -14.27 -18.45
CA LEU A 78 -21.12 -14.22 -19.03
C LEU A 78 -20.10 -15.03 -18.21
N TRP A 79 -20.42 -16.29 -17.92
CA TRP A 79 -19.53 -17.14 -17.10
C TRP A 79 -18.19 -17.48 -17.75
N SER A 80 -18.06 -17.35 -19.09
CA SER A 80 -16.80 -17.59 -19.82
C SER A 80 -15.89 -16.36 -19.87
N LEU A 81 -16.36 -15.20 -19.36
CA LEU A 81 -15.66 -13.93 -19.49
C LEU A 81 -14.35 -13.93 -18.69
N ARG A 82 -13.25 -13.57 -19.37
CA ARG A 82 -11.91 -13.42 -18.75
C ARG A 82 -11.44 -11.98 -18.72
N ILE A 83 -11.81 -11.17 -19.69
CA ILE A 83 -11.43 -9.77 -19.78
C ILE A 83 -12.66 -8.91 -19.92
N LEU A 84 -12.81 -7.95 -18.99
CA LEU A 84 -13.88 -6.95 -19.01
C LEU A 84 -13.27 -5.56 -18.98
N LEU A 85 -13.50 -4.79 -20.04
CA LEU A 85 -12.97 -3.42 -20.19
C LEU A 85 -14.15 -2.42 -20.13
N LEU A 86 -14.13 -1.58 -19.11
CA LEU A 86 -15.15 -0.59 -18.77
C LEU A 86 -14.57 0.83 -18.65
N SER A 87 -13.32 1.04 -19.08
CA SER A 87 -12.68 2.35 -18.91
C SER A 87 -13.36 3.43 -19.74
N ASP A 88 -13.19 4.67 -19.31
CA ASP A 88 -13.70 5.85 -19.98
C ASP A 88 -15.23 5.82 -20.16
N ASN A 89 -15.91 5.67 -19.02
CA ASN A 89 -17.35 5.72 -18.88
C ASN A 89 -17.72 6.75 -17.77
N TYR A 90 -18.97 6.76 -17.37
CA TYR A 90 -19.48 7.62 -16.30
C TYR A 90 -19.98 6.80 -15.11
N ILE A 91 -19.37 5.63 -14.85
CA ILE A 91 -19.84 4.69 -13.82
C ILE A 91 -19.62 5.32 -12.43
N GLU A 92 -20.73 5.63 -11.77
CA GLU A 92 -20.77 6.13 -10.38
C GLU A 92 -21.02 5.00 -9.39
N VAL A 93 -21.81 3.99 -9.79
CA VAL A 93 -22.30 2.92 -8.94
C VAL A 93 -22.05 1.55 -9.54
N VAL A 94 -21.34 0.71 -8.80
CA VAL A 94 -21.33 -0.74 -9.01
C VAL A 94 -22.28 -1.36 -7.99
N SER A 95 -23.36 -1.95 -8.45
CA SER A 95 -24.34 -2.56 -7.56
C SER A 95 -23.77 -3.81 -6.89
N SER A 96 -24.27 -4.10 -5.67
CA SER A 96 -23.94 -5.32 -4.95
C SER A 96 -24.11 -6.56 -5.83
N ARG A 97 -23.16 -7.50 -5.74
CA ARG A 97 -23.14 -8.77 -6.50
C ARG A 97 -23.07 -8.63 -8.03
N CYS A 98 -22.70 -7.47 -8.55
CA CYS A 98 -22.61 -7.21 -10.01
C CYS A 98 -21.72 -8.24 -10.73
N PHE A 99 -20.61 -8.62 -10.13
CA PHE A 99 -19.62 -9.52 -10.73
C PHE A 99 -19.72 -10.99 -10.25
N ARG A 100 -20.80 -11.35 -9.52
CA ARG A 100 -20.92 -12.68 -8.89
C ARG A 100 -20.78 -13.85 -9.87
N SER A 101 -21.20 -13.70 -11.12
CA SER A 101 -21.17 -14.75 -12.14
C SER A 101 -19.85 -14.86 -12.88
N LEU A 102 -18.91 -13.92 -12.65
CA LEU A 102 -17.67 -13.80 -13.40
C LEU A 102 -16.50 -14.59 -12.77
N GLY A 103 -16.75 -15.85 -12.39
CA GLY A 103 -15.78 -16.67 -11.67
C GLY A 103 -14.47 -16.94 -12.42
N PHE A 104 -14.42 -16.78 -13.73
CA PHE A 104 -13.22 -16.93 -14.56
C PHE A 104 -12.60 -15.59 -14.99
N LEU A 105 -13.12 -14.44 -14.50
CA LEU A 105 -12.56 -13.15 -14.86
C LEU A 105 -11.13 -13.01 -14.36
N GLU A 106 -10.21 -12.71 -15.28
CA GLU A 106 -8.77 -12.55 -15.01
C GLU A 106 -8.36 -11.08 -14.99
N ARG A 107 -9.01 -10.23 -15.81
CA ARG A 107 -8.74 -8.80 -15.89
C ARG A 107 -10.02 -7.99 -15.88
N LEU A 108 -10.06 -7.00 -14.99
CA LEU A 108 -11.12 -6.01 -14.88
C LEU A 108 -10.52 -4.61 -14.92
N ASP A 109 -10.93 -3.82 -15.91
CA ASP A 109 -10.52 -2.43 -16.06
C ASP A 109 -11.74 -1.50 -15.97
N ILE A 110 -11.80 -0.72 -14.87
CA ILE A 110 -12.85 0.29 -14.63
C ILE A 110 -12.18 1.68 -14.48
N SER A 111 -11.04 1.89 -15.12
CA SER A 111 -10.32 3.17 -15.07
C SER A 111 -11.13 4.32 -15.70
N SER A 112 -10.82 5.55 -15.32
CA SER A 112 -11.47 6.76 -15.85
C SER A 112 -12.99 6.70 -15.76
N ASN A 113 -13.50 6.55 -14.53
CA ASN A 113 -14.92 6.54 -14.21
C ASN A 113 -15.20 7.49 -13.02
N LEU A 114 -16.37 7.41 -12.43
CA LEU A 114 -16.80 8.33 -11.36
C LEU A 114 -17.06 7.62 -10.02
N LEU A 115 -16.46 6.44 -9.80
CA LEU A 115 -16.66 5.63 -8.59
C LEU A 115 -16.16 6.36 -7.34
N ILE A 116 -17.03 6.54 -6.36
CA ILE A 116 -16.71 7.15 -5.06
C ILE A 116 -16.27 6.09 -4.04
N SER A 117 -16.80 4.88 -4.13
CA SER A 117 -16.47 3.75 -3.27
C SER A 117 -16.66 2.42 -3.98
N LEU A 118 -15.99 1.38 -3.52
CA LEU A 118 -16.26 0.00 -3.92
C LEU A 118 -17.26 -0.62 -2.93
N PRO A 119 -18.33 -1.32 -3.38
CA PRO A 119 -19.25 -1.99 -2.47
C PRO A 119 -18.53 -3.06 -1.64
N LEU A 120 -19.04 -3.37 -0.46
CA LEU A 120 -18.42 -4.32 0.47
C LEU A 120 -18.23 -5.73 -0.13
N ASP A 121 -19.13 -6.14 -1.01
CA ASP A 121 -19.09 -7.43 -1.70
C ASP A 121 -18.58 -7.32 -3.15
N PHE A 122 -17.84 -6.25 -3.47
CA PHE A 122 -17.27 -5.99 -4.80
C PHE A 122 -16.51 -7.20 -5.35
N SER A 123 -15.67 -7.81 -4.55
CA SER A 123 -14.80 -8.92 -4.95
C SER A 123 -15.50 -10.28 -5.01
N ARG A 124 -16.79 -10.35 -4.61
CA ARG A 124 -17.51 -11.64 -4.56
C ARG A 124 -17.75 -12.18 -5.98
N GLY A 125 -17.18 -13.35 -6.26
CA GLY A 125 -17.20 -13.98 -7.58
C GLY A 125 -15.96 -13.70 -8.44
N LEU A 126 -15.02 -12.87 -7.96
CA LEU A 126 -13.81 -12.50 -8.69
C LEU A 126 -12.55 -13.27 -8.19
N GLY A 127 -12.70 -14.51 -7.73
CA GLY A 127 -11.58 -15.28 -7.17
C GLY A 127 -10.45 -15.60 -8.16
N SER A 128 -10.71 -15.59 -9.48
CA SER A 128 -9.70 -15.79 -10.52
C SER A 128 -9.03 -14.50 -10.99
N LEU A 129 -9.46 -13.32 -10.48
CA LEU A 129 -8.98 -12.03 -10.96
C LEU A 129 -7.50 -11.85 -10.65
N ARG A 130 -6.70 -11.55 -11.70
CA ARG A 130 -5.26 -11.33 -11.62
C ARG A 130 -4.90 -9.85 -11.72
N GLU A 131 -5.67 -9.08 -12.48
CA GLU A 131 -5.45 -7.65 -12.67
C GLU A 131 -6.73 -6.87 -12.44
N LEU A 132 -6.71 -5.94 -11.49
CA LEU A 132 -7.77 -4.97 -11.21
C LEU A 132 -7.23 -3.56 -11.42
N ARG A 133 -7.85 -2.81 -12.34
CA ARG A 133 -7.53 -1.43 -12.61
C ARG A 133 -8.73 -0.53 -12.32
N VAL A 134 -8.52 0.41 -11.40
CA VAL A 134 -9.52 1.41 -10.99
C VAL A 134 -8.90 2.83 -10.92
N PRO A 135 -7.82 3.13 -11.69
CA PRO A 135 -7.22 4.46 -11.62
C PRO A 135 -8.15 5.52 -12.20
N SER A 136 -7.87 6.79 -11.83
CA SER A 136 -8.65 7.94 -12.31
C SER A 136 -10.15 7.81 -12.03
N ASN A 137 -10.47 7.48 -10.78
CA ASN A 137 -11.81 7.48 -10.22
C ASN A 137 -11.92 8.50 -9.08
N ARG A 138 -12.95 8.42 -8.25
CA ARG A 138 -13.19 9.31 -7.12
C ARG A 138 -13.20 8.58 -5.77
N LEU A 139 -12.51 7.46 -5.66
CA LEU A 139 -12.46 6.65 -4.44
C LEU A 139 -11.87 7.46 -3.29
N THR A 140 -12.59 7.61 -2.17
CA THR A 140 -12.14 8.37 -0.99
C THR A 140 -11.56 7.50 0.10
N SER A 141 -11.99 6.25 0.16
CA SER A 141 -11.55 5.27 1.16
C SER A 141 -11.52 3.86 0.58
N LEU A 142 -10.71 3.00 1.18
CA LEU A 142 -10.66 1.58 0.85
C LEU A 142 -11.05 0.77 2.07
N ASN A 143 -12.14 0.02 1.94
CA ASN A 143 -12.69 -0.84 2.98
C ASN A 143 -12.09 -2.25 2.89
N TYR A 144 -11.89 -2.92 4.05
CA TYR A 144 -11.30 -4.25 4.12
C TYR A 144 -12.15 -5.36 3.48
N GLU A 145 -13.48 -5.22 3.44
CA GLU A 145 -14.37 -6.23 2.85
C GLU A 145 -14.40 -6.18 1.31
N SER A 146 -14.16 -5.01 0.72
CA SER A 146 -14.33 -4.80 -0.73
C SER A 146 -13.39 -5.66 -1.59
N LEU A 147 -12.17 -5.93 -1.11
CA LEU A 147 -11.15 -6.70 -1.85
C LEU A 147 -10.90 -8.11 -1.30
N ARG A 148 -11.64 -8.52 -0.29
CA ARG A 148 -11.37 -9.72 0.53
C ARG A 148 -11.23 -11.03 -0.27
N HIS A 149 -11.93 -11.18 -1.38
CA HIS A 149 -12.00 -12.43 -2.16
C HIS A 149 -11.09 -12.44 -3.40
N LEU A 150 -10.18 -11.47 -3.54
CA LEU A 150 -9.27 -11.39 -4.69
C LEU A 150 -7.98 -12.18 -4.46
N GLU A 151 -8.10 -13.46 -4.11
CA GLU A 151 -6.98 -14.31 -3.69
C GLU A 151 -5.93 -14.56 -4.81
N SER A 152 -6.34 -14.42 -6.07
CA SER A 152 -5.47 -14.59 -7.24
C SER A 152 -4.86 -13.29 -7.75
N LEU A 153 -5.16 -12.14 -7.10
CA LEU A 153 -4.77 -10.82 -7.63
C LEU A 153 -3.25 -10.63 -7.58
N GLU A 154 -2.68 -10.29 -8.72
CA GLU A 154 -1.26 -10.02 -8.91
C GLU A 154 -0.98 -8.53 -9.09
N LYS A 155 -1.92 -7.78 -9.69
CA LYS A 155 -1.79 -6.34 -9.93
C LYS A 155 -3.03 -5.58 -9.49
N LEU A 156 -2.85 -4.56 -8.66
CA LEU A 156 -3.88 -3.65 -8.20
C LEU A 156 -3.45 -2.21 -8.49
N ASP A 157 -4.23 -1.53 -9.30
CA ASP A 157 -4.02 -0.12 -9.64
C ASP A 157 -5.18 0.73 -9.10
N LEU A 158 -4.91 1.52 -8.08
CA LEU A 158 -5.81 2.49 -7.43
C LEU A 158 -5.29 3.92 -7.54
N SER A 159 -4.34 4.15 -8.46
CA SER A 159 -3.71 5.46 -8.65
C SER A 159 -4.72 6.53 -9.10
N ARG A 160 -4.37 7.81 -8.89
CA ARG A 160 -5.19 8.95 -9.33
C ARG A 160 -6.63 8.86 -8.84
N ASN A 161 -6.77 8.66 -7.53
CA ASN A 161 -8.04 8.67 -6.81
C ASN A 161 -8.00 9.75 -5.71
N TYR A 162 -8.97 9.73 -4.81
CA TYR A 162 -9.04 10.65 -3.66
C TYR A 162 -8.86 9.89 -2.33
N LEU A 163 -8.10 8.79 -2.33
CA LEU A 163 -7.91 7.97 -1.15
C LEU A 163 -7.16 8.74 -0.07
N SER A 164 -7.86 9.08 1.00
CA SER A 164 -7.28 9.67 2.21
C SER A 164 -7.14 8.65 3.34
N THR A 165 -7.93 7.57 3.30
CA THR A 165 -7.95 6.53 4.32
C THR A 165 -7.95 5.13 3.72
N ILE A 166 -7.11 4.28 4.29
CA ILE A 166 -7.08 2.84 4.01
C ILE A 166 -7.41 2.15 5.34
N GLU A 167 -8.46 1.34 5.38
CA GLU A 167 -8.77 0.57 6.57
C GLU A 167 -7.69 -0.47 6.86
N GLN A 168 -7.46 -0.72 8.14
CA GLN A 168 -6.51 -1.76 8.53
C GLN A 168 -6.98 -3.12 8.01
N GLY A 169 -6.12 -3.80 7.25
CA GLY A 169 -6.46 -5.08 6.63
C GLY A 169 -7.18 -4.96 5.28
N ALA A 170 -7.29 -3.77 4.67
CA ALA A 170 -7.89 -3.58 3.34
C ALA A 170 -7.29 -4.50 2.26
N PHE A 171 -6.02 -4.84 2.39
CA PHE A 171 -5.31 -5.74 1.47
C PHE A 171 -5.17 -7.19 1.99
N ARG A 172 -5.91 -7.57 3.05
CA ARG A 172 -5.70 -8.84 3.77
C ARG A 172 -5.86 -10.10 2.90
N GLY A 173 -6.69 -10.09 1.88
CA GLY A 173 -6.92 -11.25 0.98
C GLY A 173 -5.91 -11.37 -0.15
N LEU A 174 -5.02 -10.39 -0.34
CA LEU A 174 -4.23 -10.23 -1.55
C LEU A 174 -2.84 -10.90 -1.45
N SER A 175 -2.79 -12.16 -1.03
CA SER A 175 -1.53 -12.87 -0.77
C SER A 175 -0.63 -13.07 -2.00
N ARG A 176 -1.18 -12.98 -3.23
CA ARG A 176 -0.43 -13.10 -4.49
C ARG A 176 -0.05 -11.75 -5.10
N LEU A 177 -0.41 -10.63 -4.45
CA LEU A 177 -0.19 -9.30 -5.00
C LEU A 177 1.30 -9.02 -5.18
N ARG A 178 1.68 -8.62 -6.41
CA ARG A 178 3.05 -8.24 -6.79
C ARG A 178 3.19 -6.73 -7.02
N HIS A 179 2.17 -6.09 -7.60
CA HIS A 179 2.21 -4.67 -7.90
C HIS A 179 1.02 -3.96 -7.27
N LEU A 180 1.31 -2.96 -6.44
CA LEU A 180 0.32 -2.09 -5.82
C LEU A 180 0.63 -0.64 -6.18
N HIS A 181 -0.28 -0.02 -6.92
CA HIS A 181 -0.20 1.37 -7.32
C HIS A 181 -1.21 2.20 -6.52
N LEU A 182 -0.69 3.12 -5.71
CA LEU A 182 -1.44 4.06 -4.87
C LEU A 182 -1.02 5.52 -5.13
N GLN A 183 -0.21 5.76 -6.17
CA GLN A 183 0.28 7.10 -6.48
C GLN A 183 -0.85 8.06 -6.86
N SER A 184 -0.59 9.35 -6.68
CA SER A 184 -1.55 10.43 -6.94
C SER A 184 -2.87 10.25 -6.18
N ASN A 185 -2.75 10.15 -4.85
CA ASN A 185 -3.87 10.08 -3.90
C ASN A 185 -3.66 11.11 -2.77
N PHE A 186 -4.41 11.03 -1.68
CA PHE A 186 -4.35 11.97 -0.55
C PHE A 186 -3.98 11.29 0.77
N LEU A 187 -3.17 10.23 0.72
CA LEU A 187 -2.73 9.53 1.93
C LEU A 187 -1.83 10.46 2.77
N ASP A 188 -2.13 10.62 4.06
CA ASP A 188 -1.40 11.48 5.00
C ASP A 188 -0.28 10.75 5.74
N SER A 189 -0.42 9.45 5.88
CA SER A 189 0.51 8.63 6.65
C SER A 189 0.48 7.17 6.19
N VAL A 190 1.61 6.47 6.38
CA VAL A 190 1.69 5.01 6.22
C VAL A 190 1.68 4.38 7.60
N ARG A 191 0.54 3.76 7.95
CA ARG A 191 0.34 3.14 9.27
C ARG A 191 0.83 1.71 9.32
N GLY A 192 1.23 1.26 10.50
CA GLY A 192 1.58 -0.14 10.72
C GLY A 192 0.41 -1.08 10.39
N GLY A 193 0.69 -2.17 9.69
CA GLY A 193 -0.31 -3.17 9.33
C GLY A 193 -1.09 -2.92 8.03
N TYR A 194 -0.89 -1.79 7.34
CA TYR A 194 -1.53 -1.56 6.02
C TYR A 194 -1.18 -2.66 5.02
N PHE A 195 0.09 -3.02 4.95
CA PHE A 195 0.61 -4.00 3.99
C PHE A 195 0.86 -5.37 4.61
N PHE A 196 0.25 -5.62 5.76
CA PHE A 196 0.31 -6.93 6.40
C PHE A 196 -0.22 -8.00 5.44
N MET A 197 0.47 -9.14 5.30
CA MET A 197 0.19 -10.24 4.36
C MET A 197 0.67 -10.04 2.91
N LEU A 198 1.18 -8.89 2.50
CA LEU A 198 1.68 -8.66 1.13
C LEU A 198 3.13 -9.17 0.93
N GLN A 199 3.40 -10.40 1.32
CA GLN A 199 4.76 -10.97 1.31
C GLN A 199 5.37 -11.08 -0.10
N ASN A 200 4.53 -11.19 -1.12
CA ASN A 200 4.95 -11.31 -2.53
C ASN A 200 5.00 -9.96 -3.27
N LEU A 201 4.76 -8.84 -2.56
CA LEU A 201 4.76 -7.53 -3.19
C LEU A 201 6.16 -7.16 -3.67
N GLU A 202 6.28 -6.88 -4.98
CA GLU A 202 7.52 -6.50 -5.65
C GLU A 202 7.60 -4.99 -5.89
N LEU A 203 6.46 -4.35 -6.14
CA LEU A 203 6.36 -2.91 -6.38
C LEU A 203 5.28 -2.29 -5.51
N LEU A 204 5.68 -1.26 -4.73
CA LEU A 204 4.78 -0.40 -3.97
C LEU A 204 5.01 1.05 -4.40
N ASP A 205 4.04 1.62 -5.08
CA ASP A 205 4.09 3.02 -5.50
C ASP A 205 3.15 3.87 -4.64
N LEU A 206 3.73 4.73 -3.83
CA LEU A 206 3.08 5.70 -2.93
C LEU A 206 3.43 7.14 -3.30
N SER A 207 4.03 7.36 -4.47
CA SER A 207 4.44 8.69 -4.93
C SER A 207 3.24 9.63 -5.12
N ASP A 208 3.51 10.92 -5.10
CA ASP A 208 2.48 11.96 -5.31
C ASP A 208 1.28 11.78 -4.35
N ASN A 209 1.57 11.79 -3.05
CA ASN A 209 0.60 11.76 -1.96
C ASN A 209 0.89 12.88 -0.95
N ASN A 210 0.21 12.87 0.20
CA ASN A 210 0.44 13.85 1.28
C ASN A 210 1.14 13.21 2.49
N ILE A 211 1.96 12.17 2.27
CA ILE A 211 2.54 11.35 3.35
C ILE A 211 3.60 12.16 4.09
N SER A 212 3.32 12.48 5.36
CA SER A 212 4.25 13.17 6.27
C SER A 212 4.95 12.23 7.24
N SER A 213 4.41 11.02 7.45
CA SER A 213 4.95 10.06 8.39
C SER A 213 4.77 8.60 7.96
N ILE A 214 5.76 7.78 8.30
CA ILE A 214 5.76 6.33 8.05
C ILE A 214 6.03 5.63 9.39
N ALA A 215 5.10 4.74 9.80
CA ALA A 215 5.30 3.94 11.00
C ALA A 215 6.45 2.93 10.81
N VAL A 216 7.20 2.65 11.87
CA VAL A 216 8.42 1.83 11.79
C VAL A 216 8.13 0.42 11.26
N GLU A 217 6.96 -0.15 11.59
CA GLU A 217 6.58 -1.51 11.22
C GLU A 217 5.84 -1.61 9.87
N SER A 218 5.70 -0.49 9.13
CA SER A 218 4.84 -0.43 7.93
C SER A 218 5.25 -1.41 6.84
N PHE A 219 6.53 -1.67 6.69
CA PHE A 219 7.07 -2.50 5.59
C PHE A 219 7.59 -3.87 6.05
N THR A 220 7.34 -4.27 7.30
CA THR A 220 7.92 -5.50 7.89
C THR A 220 7.53 -6.78 7.16
N SER A 221 6.37 -6.81 6.52
CA SER A 221 5.87 -8.00 5.80
C SER A 221 6.29 -8.07 4.33
N LEU A 222 6.99 -7.05 3.82
CA LEU A 222 7.29 -6.93 2.39
C LEU A 222 8.63 -7.61 2.05
N HIS A 223 8.64 -8.94 2.07
CA HIS A 223 9.87 -9.72 1.88
C HIS A 223 10.35 -9.82 0.42
N SER A 224 9.51 -9.47 -0.55
CA SER A 224 9.84 -9.55 -1.99
C SER A 224 9.98 -8.17 -2.65
N LEU A 225 9.94 -7.09 -1.86
CA LEU A 225 9.88 -5.73 -2.39
C LEU A 225 11.17 -5.38 -3.16
N ARG A 226 11.00 -4.91 -4.39
CA ARG A 226 12.07 -4.47 -5.29
C ARG A 226 12.06 -2.97 -5.52
N LEU A 227 10.86 -2.37 -5.54
CA LEU A 227 10.71 -0.93 -5.72
C LEU A 227 9.73 -0.37 -4.70
N LEU A 228 10.19 0.65 -3.96
CA LEU A 228 9.40 1.49 -3.06
C LEU A 228 9.48 2.94 -3.54
N ALA A 229 8.42 3.45 -4.14
CA ALA A 229 8.34 4.84 -4.55
C ALA A 229 7.61 5.67 -3.48
N LEU A 230 8.28 6.69 -2.94
CA LEU A 230 7.82 7.65 -1.94
C LEU A 230 8.06 9.09 -2.39
N SER A 231 8.41 9.31 -3.66
CA SER A 231 8.70 10.62 -4.23
C SER A 231 7.46 11.52 -4.18
N GLU A 232 7.64 12.84 -4.22
CA GLU A 232 6.55 13.81 -4.24
C GLU A 232 5.55 13.60 -3.07
N ASN A 233 6.07 13.62 -1.84
CA ASN A 233 5.30 13.52 -0.60
C ASN A 233 5.64 14.67 0.36
N GLN A 234 5.25 14.56 1.63
CA GLN A 234 5.51 15.56 2.69
C GLN A 234 6.47 15.04 3.76
N LEU A 235 7.40 14.16 3.38
CA LEU A 235 8.38 13.59 4.30
C LEU A 235 9.49 14.61 4.58
N SER A 236 9.62 15.05 5.82
CA SER A 236 10.73 15.92 6.27
C SER A 236 11.88 15.13 6.89
N HIS A 237 11.58 13.97 7.46
CA HIS A 237 12.53 13.09 8.13
C HIS A 237 12.19 11.62 7.86
N LEU A 238 13.22 10.77 7.93
CA LEU A 238 13.08 9.31 7.84
C LEU A 238 13.68 8.65 9.09
N LYS A 239 13.15 7.48 9.42
CA LYS A 239 13.73 6.64 10.46
C LYS A 239 14.39 5.42 9.80
N PHE A 240 15.70 5.24 9.98
CA PHE A 240 16.42 4.08 9.43
C PHE A 240 15.76 2.74 9.79
N LYS A 241 15.21 2.65 11.01
CA LYS A 241 14.52 1.45 11.50
C LYS A 241 13.32 1.04 10.63
N THR A 242 12.69 1.96 9.91
CA THR A 242 11.58 1.69 8.97
C THR A 242 12.03 0.79 7.81
N PHE A 243 13.27 0.98 7.34
CA PHE A 243 13.84 0.23 6.21
C PHE A 243 14.65 -1.00 6.65
N LEU A 244 15.11 -1.04 7.90
CA LEU A 244 15.90 -2.15 8.43
C LEU A 244 15.17 -3.49 8.38
N ASN A 245 13.85 -3.46 8.43
CA ASN A 245 12.99 -4.65 8.40
C ASN A 245 12.71 -5.15 6.97
N LEU A 246 13.14 -4.43 5.93
CA LEU A 246 13.07 -4.88 4.55
C LEU A 246 14.13 -5.97 4.31
N GLN A 247 13.76 -7.21 4.54
CA GLN A 247 14.65 -8.37 4.35
C GLN A 247 14.55 -8.89 2.90
N THR A 248 14.86 -8.04 1.95
CA THR A 248 14.77 -8.31 0.51
C THR A 248 16.17 -8.49 -0.09
N PRO A 249 16.32 -9.18 -1.23
CA PRO A 249 17.62 -9.30 -1.90
C PRO A 249 18.17 -7.96 -2.41
N SER A 250 17.29 -7.08 -2.90
CA SER A 250 17.59 -5.72 -3.35
C SER A 250 16.30 -4.92 -3.42
N THR A 251 16.28 -3.75 -2.74
CA THR A 251 15.16 -2.81 -2.80
C THR A 251 15.64 -1.46 -3.26
N HIS A 252 15.05 -0.95 -4.32
CA HIS A 252 15.21 0.38 -4.85
C HIS A 252 14.19 1.32 -4.21
N ILE A 253 14.64 2.45 -3.72
CA ILE A 253 13.82 3.42 -2.98
C ILE A 253 13.94 4.76 -3.69
N GLN A 254 12.79 5.38 -4.00
CA GLN A 254 12.69 6.72 -4.58
C GLN A 254 12.05 7.65 -3.57
N VAL A 255 12.68 8.78 -3.28
CA VAL A 255 12.28 9.71 -2.22
C VAL A 255 12.44 11.19 -2.59
N SER A 256 12.71 11.51 -3.86
CA SER A 256 12.82 12.90 -4.35
C SER A 256 11.49 13.67 -4.20
N GLY A 257 11.52 14.98 -4.29
CA GLY A 257 10.32 15.82 -4.20
C GLY A 257 9.65 15.83 -2.82
N ASN A 258 10.42 15.55 -1.75
CA ASN A 258 9.96 15.66 -0.37
C ASN A 258 10.63 16.88 0.31
N PRO A 259 9.96 17.54 1.27
CA PRO A 259 10.49 18.72 1.98
C PRO A 259 11.52 18.30 3.04
N TRP A 260 12.70 17.81 2.64
CA TRP A 260 13.71 17.28 3.54
C TRP A 260 14.29 18.35 4.45
N VAL A 261 14.33 18.07 5.76
CA VAL A 261 15.13 18.85 6.72
C VAL A 261 16.51 18.21 6.81
N CYS A 262 17.48 18.85 6.14
CA CYS A 262 18.85 18.34 6.01
C CYS A 262 19.67 18.60 7.28
N ASP A 263 19.29 17.95 8.36
CA ASP A 263 20.02 17.90 9.61
C ASP A 263 20.97 16.69 9.68
N CYS A 264 21.73 16.60 10.76
CA CYS A 264 22.65 15.50 10.98
C CYS A 264 21.95 14.14 11.15
N ASP A 265 20.72 14.12 11.60
CA ASP A 265 19.98 12.88 11.76
C ASP A 265 19.55 12.34 10.39
N LEU A 266 19.07 13.19 9.50
CA LEU A 266 18.72 12.79 8.14
C LEU A 266 19.94 12.27 7.38
N GLN A 267 21.09 12.95 7.48
CA GLN A 267 22.35 12.52 6.85
C GLN A 267 22.80 11.15 7.37
N ARG A 268 22.70 10.91 8.68
CA ARG A 268 22.99 9.60 9.28
C ARG A 268 22.06 8.51 8.77
N VAL A 269 20.77 8.82 8.58
CA VAL A 269 19.79 7.85 8.05
C VAL A 269 20.15 7.46 6.64
N PHE A 270 20.37 8.40 5.73
CA PHE A 270 20.76 8.11 4.35
C PHE A 270 22.12 7.41 4.26
N GLY A 271 23.11 7.84 5.05
CA GLY A 271 24.41 7.16 5.15
C GLY A 271 24.28 5.70 5.58
N LYS A 272 23.40 5.42 6.56
CA LYS A 272 23.12 4.04 6.98
C LYS A 272 22.40 3.24 5.89
N ILE A 273 21.40 3.81 5.22
CA ILE A 273 20.70 3.13 4.13
C ILE A 273 21.71 2.76 3.03
N ASN A 274 22.54 3.70 2.60
CA ASN A 274 23.57 3.48 1.56
C ASN A 274 24.67 2.48 1.99
N SER A 275 24.87 2.26 3.30
CA SER A 275 25.82 1.26 3.80
C SER A 275 25.27 -0.17 3.75
N VAL A 276 23.96 -0.34 3.57
CA VAL A 276 23.28 -1.64 3.54
C VAL A 276 23.21 -2.12 2.10
N ARG A 277 23.84 -3.25 1.79
CA ARG A 277 24.02 -3.74 0.42
C ARG A 277 22.74 -3.99 -0.38
N HIS A 278 21.63 -4.21 0.28
CA HIS A 278 20.35 -4.54 -0.36
C HIS A 278 19.37 -3.36 -0.42
N LEU A 279 19.78 -2.16 0.03
CA LEU A 279 18.97 -0.94 -0.04
C LEU A 279 19.65 0.07 -0.95
N HIS A 280 18.93 0.61 -1.92
CA HIS A 280 19.45 1.58 -2.88
C HIS A 280 18.49 2.76 -2.96
N ILE A 281 19.01 3.98 -2.79
CA ILE A 281 18.23 5.20 -3.05
C ILE A 281 18.59 5.65 -4.46
N ASP A 282 17.65 5.46 -5.40
CA ASP A 282 17.89 5.65 -6.82
C ASP A 282 18.05 7.13 -7.21
N ASP A 283 17.41 8.02 -6.47
CA ASP A 283 17.31 9.45 -6.74
C ASP A 283 18.09 10.30 -5.72
N TYR A 284 19.10 9.71 -5.05
CA TYR A 284 19.87 10.37 -3.99
C TYR A 284 20.50 11.70 -4.44
N ASP A 285 21.02 11.76 -5.65
CA ASP A 285 21.66 12.95 -6.20
C ASP A 285 20.67 14.08 -6.50
N ASN A 286 19.39 13.77 -6.59
CA ASN A 286 18.31 14.73 -6.87
C ASN A 286 17.61 15.22 -5.59
N LEU A 287 18.06 14.79 -4.39
CA LEU A 287 17.45 15.22 -3.14
C LEU A 287 17.83 16.65 -2.80
N THR A 288 16.81 17.48 -2.56
CA THR A 288 16.97 18.89 -2.18
C THR A 288 16.49 19.14 -0.76
N CYS A 289 17.18 20.04 -0.07
CA CYS A 289 16.83 20.45 1.29
C CYS A 289 15.76 21.54 1.25
N GLU A 290 14.70 21.39 2.04
CA GLU A 290 13.75 22.46 2.34
C GLU A 290 14.13 23.18 3.65
N GLY A 291 14.68 22.48 4.59
CA GLY A 291 15.18 23.00 5.85
C GLY A 291 16.55 22.43 6.24
N PRO A 292 17.25 23.09 7.18
CA PRO A 292 16.95 24.39 7.75
C PRO A 292 17.07 25.52 6.70
N SER A 293 16.60 26.74 7.04
CA SER A 293 16.52 27.87 6.09
C SER A 293 17.86 28.21 5.40
N GLN A 294 18.99 27.94 6.06
CA GLN A 294 20.33 28.17 5.54
C GLN A 294 20.71 27.18 4.42
N LEU A 295 20.04 26.04 4.36
CA LEU A 295 20.28 24.96 3.39
C LEU A 295 19.16 24.82 2.38
N SER A 296 18.11 25.67 2.46
CA SER A 296 16.97 25.61 1.54
C SER A 296 17.42 25.74 0.09
N GLY A 297 16.98 24.78 -0.74
CA GLY A 297 17.37 24.66 -2.14
C GLY A 297 18.73 24.01 -2.41
N ALA A 298 19.52 23.71 -1.38
CA ALA A 298 20.79 22.98 -1.54
C ALA A 298 20.54 21.49 -1.85
N ALA A 299 21.37 20.90 -2.69
CA ALA A 299 21.36 19.45 -2.88
C ALA A 299 21.88 18.75 -1.61
N LEU A 300 21.20 17.71 -1.15
CA LEU A 300 21.58 16.96 0.05
C LEU A 300 23.03 16.44 -0.03
N VAL A 301 23.43 15.99 -1.21
CA VAL A 301 24.79 15.48 -1.48
C VAL A 301 25.88 16.57 -1.27
N SER A 302 25.53 17.86 -1.39
CA SER A 302 26.47 18.98 -1.21
C SER A 302 26.58 19.47 0.24
N VAL A 303 25.74 18.98 1.14
CA VAL A 303 25.74 19.41 2.55
C VAL A 303 26.95 18.82 3.28
N ASP A 304 27.78 19.71 3.83
CA ASP A 304 29.06 19.34 4.47
C ASP A 304 28.83 18.53 5.76
N ASN A 305 29.37 17.32 5.79
CA ASN A 305 29.34 16.43 6.95
C ASN A 305 30.20 16.92 8.14
N GLN A 306 31.10 17.91 7.92
CA GLN A 306 31.97 18.41 8.97
C GLN A 306 31.18 19.08 10.11
N LEU A 307 30.07 19.74 9.79
CA LEU A 307 29.18 20.32 10.81
C LEU A 307 28.62 19.24 11.76
N CYS A 308 28.27 18.07 11.23
CA CYS A 308 27.74 16.96 12.01
C CYS A 308 28.83 16.28 12.88
N VAL A 309 30.06 16.26 12.41
CA VAL A 309 31.24 15.79 13.20
C VAL A 309 31.50 16.73 14.35
N ALA A 310 31.47 18.05 14.14
CA ALA A 310 31.68 19.05 15.18
C ALA A 310 30.59 18.96 16.28
N GLU A 311 29.33 18.77 15.92
CA GLU A 311 28.23 18.59 16.87
C GLU A 311 28.43 17.35 17.73
N THR A 312 28.76 16.21 17.13
CA THR A 312 29.03 14.97 17.88
C THR A 312 30.26 15.09 18.78
N ALA A 313 31.29 15.77 18.33
CA ALA A 313 32.51 16.04 19.16
C ALA A 313 32.20 16.92 20.39
N THR A 314 31.39 17.96 20.20
CA THR A 314 31.00 18.85 21.32
C THR A 314 30.13 18.12 22.34
N VAL A 315 29.15 17.33 21.92
CA VAL A 315 28.33 16.49 22.82
C VAL A 315 29.22 15.49 23.58
N LEU A 316 30.17 14.86 22.91
CA LEU A 316 31.10 13.91 23.53
C LEU A 316 31.97 14.60 24.61
N VAL A 317 32.52 15.77 24.31
CA VAL A 317 33.32 16.56 25.25
C VAL A 317 32.48 16.94 26.47
N ILE A 318 31.27 17.45 26.28
CA ILE A 318 30.35 17.79 27.37
C ILE A 318 30.03 16.57 28.24
N THR A 319 29.69 15.44 27.62
CA THR A 319 29.37 14.22 28.39
C THR A 319 30.56 13.70 29.19
N ILE A 320 31.78 13.72 28.63
CA ILE A 320 33.01 13.33 29.36
C ILE A 320 33.27 14.29 30.50
N THR A 321 33.16 15.60 30.32
CA THR A 321 33.38 16.59 31.36
C THR A 321 32.39 16.44 32.52
N VAL A 322 31.10 16.21 32.22
CA VAL A 322 30.07 15.94 33.23
C VAL A 322 30.39 14.63 33.99
N LEU A 323 30.75 13.56 33.30
CA LEU A 323 31.14 12.30 33.93
C LEU A 323 32.35 12.48 34.89
N VAL A 324 33.40 13.16 34.43
CA VAL A 324 34.59 13.43 35.24
C VAL A 324 34.23 14.26 36.47
N THR A 325 33.40 15.30 36.34
CA THR A 325 33.00 16.13 37.49
C THR A 325 32.15 15.35 38.49
N VAL A 326 31.24 14.49 38.04
CA VAL A 326 30.45 13.63 38.93
C VAL A 326 31.33 12.63 39.68
N ILE A 327 32.27 11.97 39.00
CA ILE A 327 33.20 11.02 39.61
C ILE A 327 34.09 11.76 40.65
N ALA A 328 34.60 12.94 40.30
CA ALA A 328 35.40 13.75 41.24
C ALA A 328 34.58 14.13 42.48
N ALA A 329 33.32 14.54 42.33
CA ALA A 329 32.43 14.86 43.45
C ALA A 329 32.17 13.64 44.34
N ILE A 330 31.95 12.46 43.79
CA ILE A 330 31.79 11.22 44.56
C ILE A 330 33.06 10.89 45.35
N VAL A 331 34.23 10.95 44.71
CA VAL A 331 35.53 10.67 45.37
C VAL A 331 35.79 11.67 46.50
N MET A 332 35.49 12.97 46.30
CA MET A 332 35.60 13.98 47.35
C MET A 332 34.63 13.72 48.51
N ALA A 333 33.39 13.36 48.21
CA ALA A 333 32.41 13.01 49.23
C ALA A 333 32.85 11.80 50.07
N GLU A 334 33.41 10.76 49.45
CA GLU A 334 33.94 9.58 50.14
C GLU A 334 35.16 9.93 50.99
N ARG A 335 36.09 10.76 50.48
CA ARG A 335 37.23 11.24 51.24
C ARG A 335 36.80 12.06 52.46
N ASN A 336 35.82 12.94 52.31
CA ASN A 336 35.29 13.71 53.41
C ASN A 336 34.57 12.83 54.45
N ARG A 337 33.84 11.82 53.99
CA ARG A 337 33.21 10.84 54.88
C ARG A 337 34.23 10.05 55.72
N LYS A 338 35.33 9.59 55.09
CA LYS A 338 36.44 8.93 55.82
C LYS A 338 37.10 9.87 56.80
N LYS A 339 37.43 11.13 56.44
CA LYS A 339 37.98 12.11 57.33
C LYS A 339 37.10 12.41 58.55
N ASN A 340 35.80 12.41 58.38
CA ASN A 340 34.86 12.63 59.48
C ASN A 340 34.73 11.38 60.36
N GLN A 341 34.87 10.18 59.82
CA GLN A 341 34.97 8.95 60.65
C GLN A 341 36.22 8.89 61.47
N ASP A 342 37.39 9.24 60.89
CA ASP A 342 38.66 9.28 61.59
C ASP A 342 38.68 10.35 62.72
N LYS A 343 38.01 11.50 62.55
CA LYS A 343 37.83 12.50 63.61
C LYS A 343 36.96 11.99 64.76
N ASN A 344 35.89 11.27 64.45
CA ASN A 344 34.96 10.74 65.46
C ASN A 344 35.64 9.62 66.32
N TRP A 345 36.65 8.91 65.80
CA TRP A 345 37.41 7.92 66.54
C TRP A 345 38.40 8.60 67.53
N ASN A 346 39.01 9.72 67.13
CA ASN A 346 40.00 10.45 68.02
C ASN A 346 39.32 11.24 69.17
N ASP A 347 38.05 11.56 69.08
CA ASP A 347 37.25 12.24 70.11
C ASP A 347 36.68 11.27 71.17
N THR A 348 36.82 9.93 71.01
CA THR A 348 36.29 8.93 71.93
C THR A 348 37.34 8.39 72.90
N ASP A 349 38.69 8.71 72.77
CA ASP A 349 39.76 8.34 73.68
C ASP A 349 40.18 9.55 74.57
N GLY A 350 39.22 10.07 75.35
CA GLY A 350 39.49 10.94 76.45
C GLY A 350 40.01 10.12 77.65
N PRO A 351 41.02 10.63 78.49
CA PRO A 351 41.68 9.86 79.54
C PRO A 351 40.69 9.49 80.66
N PHE A 352 40.63 8.18 80.95
CA PHE A 352 39.98 7.64 82.16
C PHE A 352 40.77 8.15 83.39
N GLU A 353 40.22 9.12 84.11
CA GLU A 353 40.68 9.46 85.42
C GLU A 353 40.28 8.35 86.43
N THR A 354 41.25 7.62 86.90
CA THR A 354 41.15 6.76 88.09
C THR A 354 41.02 7.62 89.33
N GLN A 355 39.86 7.61 90.00
CA GLN A 355 39.68 8.03 91.38
C GLN A 355 39.71 6.80 92.27
N ASP A 356 40.87 6.71 93.03
CA ASP A 356 40.96 5.96 94.28
C ASP A 356 40.23 6.68 95.40
N LYS A 357 39.22 6.04 96.00
CA LYS A 357 39.03 5.85 97.45
C LYS A 357 37.78 5.03 97.71
#